data_a9f41edefcebd15f736910145e1b17ab
#
_entry.id   a9f41edefcebd15f736910145e1b17ab
#
_cell.length_a   1.000
_cell.length_b   1.000
_cell.length_c   1.000
_cell.angle_alpha   90.00
_cell.angle_beta   90.00
_cell.angle_gamma   90.00
#
_symmetry.space_group_name_H-M   'P 1'
#
loop_
_entity.id
_entity.type
_entity.pdbx_description
1 polymer ?
#
loop_
_entity_poly.entity_id
_entity_poly.type
_entity_poly.pdbx_seq_one_letter_code
_entity_poly.pdbx_strand_id
1 'polypeptide(L)'
;MPDKAKTVFRSAVLFLILLFPNILACFAASDLSSPLKSIAYLTVVCIGLFIPMLFLRRRTYFIVIGALTLFCAPIEIASLYLNHNPATATFVGLFYSTNWEEVTGVLSVVWPFAFCTLIVWVGYFVLASRQPNEWIIPRQVSWWTACIGLPLLLTGALLFFYQYARDINNIQDKKEAITFAKDLILMKFNKIYPYNIYLNTQSVLTNRYKAKRAQKELSTFHFGIEAPEDTLPELYILVIGEAARSENFSLNGYKRETTPRLQHRKNIISYPNMYSQAGTTEESVPHMISRITASDKESLNTEKTLPEAFQEAGFQSIWITNQSRVLCIERTLEAVDQRYETGKDMSTANNYDEYLLSHLKKSLTNRSEKQFIVLHTMGSHWRYDTRYPESFEQYTPALGRDFTLSMIKPSNRQRLVNAYDNTILYTDYFLDSLLSIVEKEHIPALVMYMSDHGENLYDDERNFVLHGNYRVSRWLFHVPLIVWYSDEYASLHSEKIAQVQAHKDSRDNSSVLFESMIDAAGLHYKNDAASDAVMRTRSIFSKNYHAPDTIYVLSTNGACVALEE
;
A
#
# COMPACT_ATOMS: atom_id res chain seq x y z
N MET A 1 -36.02 13.99 -40.61
CA MET A 1 -36.38 13.32 -39.33
C MET A 1 -37.29 14.22 -38.54
N PRO A 2 -38.40 13.71 -37.99
CA PRO A 2 -39.26 14.49 -37.08
C PRO A 2 -38.44 15.02 -35.90
N ASP A 3 -38.80 16.20 -35.37
CA ASP A 3 -38.00 16.85 -34.32
C ASP A 3 -37.80 15.99 -33.05
N LYS A 4 -38.78 15.15 -32.73
CA LYS A 4 -38.63 14.16 -31.65
C LYS A 4 -37.51 13.13 -31.90
N ALA A 5 -37.37 12.63 -33.13
CA ALA A 5 -36.32 11.68 -33.48
C ALA A 5 -34.91 12.28 -33.41
N LYS A 6 -34.76 13.56 -33.82
CA LYS A 6 -33.49 14.30 -33.68
C LYS A 6 -33.12 14.51 -32.21
N THR A 7 -34.12 14.80 -31.37
CA THR A 7 -33.91 14.99 -29.93
C THR A 7 -33.47 13.67 -29.25
N VAL A 8 -34.11 12.56 -29.55
CA VAL A 8 -33.74 11.26 -29.03
C VAL A 8 -32.32 10.86 -29.46
N PHE A 9 -32.02 11.03 -30.76
CA PHE A 9 -30.69 10.74 -31.29
C PHE A 9 -29.58 11.56 -30.60
N ARG A 10 -29.79 12.91 -30.45
CA ARG A 10 -28.85 13.78 -29.73
C ARG A 10 -28.69 13.34 -28.27
N SER A 11 -29.77 13.00 -27.58
CA SER A 11 -29.71 12.52 -26.19
C SER A 11 -28.92 11.21 -26.08
N ALA A 12 -29.09 10.28 -27.01
CA ALA A 12 -28.34 9.03 -27.05
C ALA A 12 -26.84 9.27 -27.26
N VAL A 13 -26.47 10.14 -28.20
CA VAL A 13 -25.06 10.50 -28.45
C VAL A 13 -24.44 11.14 -27.20
N LEU A 14 -25.12 12.09 -26.57
CA LEU A 14 -24.62 12.73 -25.35
C LEU A 14 -24.45 11.74 -24.22
N PHE A 15 -25.38 10.81 -24.05
CA PHE A 15 -25.31 9.78 -23.01
C PHE A 15 -24.16 8.79 -23.26
N LEU A 16 -23.91 8.40 -24.51
CA LEU A 16 -22.77 7.56 -24.90
C LEU A 16 -21.43 8.24 -24.60
N ILE A 17 -21.33 9.56 -24.82
CA ILE A 17 -20.12 10.31 -24.48
C ILE A 17 -19.89 10.31 -22.96
N LEU A 18 -20.93 10.46 -22.14
CA LEU A 18 -20.82 10.38 -20.67
C LEU A 18 -20.41 8.97 -20.20
N LEU A 19 -20.85 7.93 -20.90
CA LEU A 19 -20.51 6.54 -20.59
C LEU A 19 -19.11 6.14 -21.08
N PHE A 20 -18.53 6.88 -22.01
CA PHE A 20 -17.31 6.46 -22.71
C PHE A 20 -16.15 6.07 -21.78
N PRO A 21 -15.78 6.81 -20.72
CA PRO A 21 -14.72 6.40 -19.82
C PRO A 21 -15.02 5.06 -19.13
N ASN A 22 -16.29 4.82 -18.75
CA ASN A 22 -16.71 3.56 -18.14
C ASN A 22 -16.75 2.39 -19.14
N ILE A 23 -17.10 2.67 -20.39
CA ILE A 23 -16.99 1.65 -21.46
C ILE A 23 -15.53 1.29 -21.67
N LEU A 24 -14.63 2.28 -21.72
CA LEU A 24 -13.19 2.06 -21.84
C LEU A 24 -12.66 1.23 -20.66
N ALA A 25 -13.13 1.47 -19.44
CA ALA A 25 -12.76 0.69 -18.25
C ALA A 25 -13.10 -0.82 -18.42
N CYS A 26 -14.20 -1.16 -19.07
CA CYS A 26 -14.55 -2.56 -19.34
C CYS A 26 -13.55 -3.29 -20.25
N PHE A 27 -12.81 -2.57 -21.07
CA PHE A 27 -11.77 -3.14 -21.94
C PHE A 27 -10.38 -3.05 -21.35
N ALA A 28 -10.09 -2.01 -20.55
CA ALA A 28 -8.76 -1.72 -20.04
C ALA A 28 -8.53 -2.33 -18.64
N ALA A 29 -9.55 -2.33 -17.77
CA ALA A 29 -9.38 -2.76 -16.39
C ALA A 29 -9.42 -4.29 -16.25
N SER A 30 -8.37 -4.84 -15.67
CA SER A 30 -8.23 -6.28 -15.43
C SER A 30 -9.35 -6.89 -14.59
N ASP A 31 -9.87 -6.13 -13.63
CA ASP A 31 -10.99 -6.52 -12.75
C ASP A 31 -12.31 -6.74 -13.51
N LEU A 32 -12.46 -6.12 -14.69
CA LEU A 32 -13.67 -6.16 -15.52
C LEU A 32 -13.53 -7.08 -16.74
N SER A 33 -12.54 -7.94 -16.77
CA SER A 33 -12.22 -8.83 -17.91
C SER A 33 -13.30 -9.84 -18.27
N SER A 34 -14.28 -10.12 -17.38
CA SER A 34 -15.39 -11.02 -17.68
C SER A 34 -16.62 -10.25 -18.17
N PRO A 35 -17.35 -10.73 -19.21
CA PRO A 35 -18.55 -10.06 -19.73
C PRO A 35 -19.62 -9.79 -18.66
N LEU A 36 -19.79 -10.71 -17.71
CA LEU A 36 -20.78 -10.57 -16.65
C LEU A 36 -20.43 -9.42 -15.70
N LYS A 37 -19.14 -9.26 -15.35
CA LYS A 37 -18.66 -8.16 -14.51
C LYS A 37 -18.81 -6.82 -15.23
N SER A 38 -18.47 -6.77 -16.52
CA SER A 38 -18.62 -5.55 -17.35
C SER A 38 -20.10 -5.14 -17.45
N ILE A 39 -21.02 -6.06 -17.65
CA ILE A 39 -22.46 -5.78 -17.70
C ILE A 39 -22.95 -5.28 -16.34
N ALA A 40 -22.59 -5.94 -15.24
CA ALA A 40 -22.95 -5.50 -13.89
C ALA A 40 -22.42 -4.10 -13.59
N TYR A 41 -21.15 -3.85 -13.92
CA TYR A 41 -20.51 -2.54 -13.76
C TYR A 41 -21.25 -1.43 -14.54
N LEU A 42 -21.46 -1.62 -15.85
CA LEU A 42 -22.17 -0.65 -16.69
C LEU A 42 -23.62 -0.43 -16.22
N THR A 43 -24.28 -1.46 -15.70
CA THR A 43 -25.63 -1.34 -15.12
C THR A 43 -25.61 -0.37 -13.94
N VAL A 44 -24.67 -0.52 -13.01
CA VAL A 44 -24.53 0.39 -11.86
C VAL A 44 -24.19 1.82 -12.31
N VAL A 45 -23.30 1.98 -13.29
CA VAL A 45 -22.99 3.28 -13.92
C VAL A 45 -24.24 3.94 -14.50
N CYS A 46 -25.02 3.18 -15.29
CA CYS A 46 -26.27 3.69 -15.89
C CYS A 46 -27.27 4.12 -14.82
N ILE A 47 -27.43 3.33 -13.74
CA ILE A 47 -28.27 3.71 -12.60
C ILE A 47 -27.79 5.02 -11.98
N GLY A 48 -26.47 5.15 -11.74
CA GLY A 48 -25.88 6.38 -11.19
C GLY A 48 -26.11 7.61 -12.07
N LEU A 49 -25.95 7.48 -13.39
CA LEU A 49 -26.24 8.56 -14.34
C LEU A 49 -27.75 8.82 -14.48
N PHE A 50 -28.60 7.84 -14.23
CA PHE A 50 -30.05 7.99 -14.30
C PHE A 50 -30.61 8.80 -13.11
N ILE A 51 -30.05 8.68 -11.93
CA ILE A 51 -30.53 9.36 -10.71
C ILE A 51 -30.68 10.87 -10.90
N PRO A 52 -29.71 11.63 -11.43
CA PRO A 52 -29.87 13.07 -11.66
C PRO A 52 -30.96 13.42 -12.68
N MET A 53 -31.31 12.49 -13.59
CA MET A 53 -32.40 12.73 -14.56
C MET A 53 -33.77 12.84 -13.87
N LEU A 54 -33.93 12.30 -12.66
CA LEU A 54 -35.15 12.41 -11.87
C LEU A 54 -35.40 13.85 -11.41
N PHE A 55 -34.33 14.65 -11.28
CA PHE A 55 -34.37 15.98 -10.65
C PHE A 55 -34.08 17.13 -11.63
N LEU A 56 -33.55 16.81 -12.82
CA LEU A 56 -33.09 17.83 -13.78
C LEU A 56 -33.88 17.77 -15.08
N ARG A 57 -34.14 18.94 -15.69
CA ARG A 57 -34.64 19.02 -17.05
C ARG A 57 -33.54 18.59 -18.03
N ARG A 58 -33.93 18.10 -19.20
CA ARG A 58 -33.03 17.48 -20.19
C ARG A 58 -31.80 18.33 -20.51
N ARG A 59 -31.99 19.61 -20.90
CA ARG A 59 -30.88 20.52 -21.19
C ARG A 59 -29.95 20.67 -19.97
N THR A 60 -30.55 20.98 -18.83
CA THR A 60 -29.82 21.18 -17.56
C THR A 60 -29.06 19.92 -17.18
N TYR A 61 -29.69 18.73 -17.31
CA TYR A 61 -29.02 17.46 -17.03
C TYR A 61 -27.76 17.28 -17.86
N PHE A 62 -27.84 17.40 -19.21
CA PHE A 62 -26.66 17.22 -20.05
C PHE A 62 -25.59 18.27 -19.84
N ILE A 63 -25.96 19.52 -19.55
CA ILE A 63 -24.96 20.58 -19.26
C ILE A 63 -24.28 20.31 -17.92
N VAL A 64 -25.02 20.10 -16.84
CA VAL A 64 -24.47 19.97 -15.48
C VAL A 64 -23.69 18.64 -15.33
N ILE A 65 -24.32 17.51 -15.71
CA ILE A 65 -23.64 16.22 -15.62
C ILE A 65 -22.46 16.16 -16.59
N GLY A 66 -22.59 16.73 -17.78
CA GLY A 66 -21.47 16.87 -18.71
C GLY A 66 -20.30 17.67 -18.14
N ALA A 67 -20.57 18.80 -17.50
CA ALA A 67 -19.52 19.60 -16.86
C ALA A 67 -18.83 18.80 -15.73
N LEU A 68 -19.61 18.16 -14.88
CA LEU A 68 -19.07 17.36 -13.76
C LEU A 68 -18.28 16.13 -14.22
N THR A 69 -18.70 15.48 -15.31
CA THR A 69 -18.03 14.26 -15.79
C THR A 69 -16.89 14.59 -16.75
N LEU A 70 -17.13 15.28 -17.84
CA LEU A 70 -16.13 15.46 -18.90
C LEU A 70 -14.88 16.18 -18.43
N PHE A 71 -14.98 17.08 -17.47
CA PHE A 71 -13.80 17.76 -16.90
C PHE A 71 -12.82 16.76 -16.28
N CYS A 72 -13.31 15.71 -15.64
CA CYS A 72 -12.50 14.69 -15.02
C CYS A 72 -12.12 13.53 -15.96
N ALA A 73 -12.75 13.45 -17.16
CA ALA A 73 -12.52 12.32 -18.08
C ALA A 73 -11.06 12.13 -18.51
N PRO A 74 -10.25 13.18 -18.77
CA PRO A 74 -8.84 12.99 -19.11
C PRO A 74 -8.04 12.24 -18.03
N ILE A 75 -8.32 12.50 -16.75
CA ILE A 75 -7.66 11.85 -15.62
C ILE A 75 -7.97 10.35 -15.63
N GLU A 76 -9.26 10.00 -15.77
CA GLU A 76 -9.70 8.61 -15.81
C GLU A 76 -9.13 7.86 -17.01
N ILE A 77 -9.20 8.48 -18.20
CA ILE A 77 -8.70 7.86 -19.44
C ILE A 77 -7.17 7.68 -19.36
N ALA A 78 -6.44 8.63 -18.80
CA ALA A 78 -5.01 8.52 -18.59
C ALA A 78 -4.67 7.36 -17.62
N SER A 79 -5.40 7.23 -16.52
CA SER A 79 -5.21 6.11 -15.59
C SER A 79 -5.51 4.76 -16.23
N LEU A 80 -6.59 4.65 -16.98
CA LEU A 80 -6.94 3.43 -17.71
C LEU A 80 -5.90 3.05 -18.77
N TYR A 81 -5.31 4.04 -19.44
CA TYR A 81 -4.29 3.83 -20.45
C TYR A 81 -2.94 3.44 -19.85
N LEU A 82 -2.52 4.12 -18.79
CA LEU A 82 -1.19 3.92 -18.18
C LEU A 82 -1.16 2.76 -17.18
N ASN A 83 -2.21 2.65 -16.36
CA ASN A 83 -2.23 1.72 -15.23
C ASN A 83 -3.19 0.54 -15.42
N HIS A 84 -3.95 0.53 -16.53
CA HIS A 84 -5.00 -0.49 -16.78
C HIS A 84 -6.01 -0.61 -15.63
N ASN A 85 -6.23 0.48 -14.89
CA ASN A 85 -7.15 0.56 -13.76
C ASN A 85 -7.83 1.94 -13.71
N PRO A 86 -9.04 2.04 -13.13
CA PRO A 86 -9.67 3.32 -12.80
C PRO A 86 -8.75 4.19 -11.94
N ALA A 87 -8.89 5.51 -12.06
CA ALA A 87 -8.04 6.44 -11.32
C ALA A 87 -8.19 6.26 -9.80
N THR A 88 -7.06 6.01 -9.13
CA THR A 88 -6.94 5.84 -7.68
C THR A 88 -6.62 7.17 -7.01
N ALA A 89 -6.69 7.21 -5.67
CA ALA A 89 -6.27 8.38 -4.88
C ALA A 89 -4.80 8.75 -5.15
N THR A 90 -3.92 7.77 -5.29
CA THR A 90 -2.52 7.96 -5.65
C THR A 90 -2.39 8.64 -7.01
N PHE A 91 -3.09 8.14 -8.03
CA PHE A 91 -3.03 8.71 -9.38
C PHE A 91 -3.60 10.14 -9.41
N VAL A 92 -4.73 10.39 -8.73
CA VAL A 92 -5.30 11.73 -8.56
C VAL A 92 -4.33 12.63 -7.78
N GLY A 93 -3.66 12.10 -6.77
CA GLY A 93 -2.65 12.80 -5.97
C GLY A 93 -1.49 13.35 -6.80
N LEU A 94 -1.07 12.64 -7.86
CA LEU A 94 -0.01 13.10 -8.76
C LEU A 94 -0.33 14.47 -9.37
N PHE A 95 -1.58 14.73 -9.76
CA PHE A 95 -1.98 16.04 -10.30
C PHE A 95 -1.86 17.18 -9.29
N TYR A 96 -1.91 16.87 -8.00
CA TYR A 96 -1.73 17.84 -6.93
C TYR A 96 -0.27 18.03 -6.49
N SER A 97 0.62 17.12 -6.87
CA SER A 97 2.06 17.18 -6.55
C SER A 97 2.92 17.59 -7.73
N THR A 98 2.36 17.62 -8.94
CA THR A 98 3.05 17.97 -10.20
C THR A 98 3.41 19.46 -10.22
N ASN A 99 4.66 19.78 -10.56
CA ASN A 99 5.16 21.13 -10.74
C ASN A 99 4.97 21.61 -12.21
N TRP A 100 5.20 22.92 -12.45
CA TRP A 100 4.95 23.51 -13.78
C TRP A 100 5.86 22.95 -14.89
N GLU A 101 7.09 22.55 -14.56
CA GLU A 101 8.04 21.97 -15.52
C GLU A 101 7.57 20.56 -15.96
N GLU A 102 7.11 19.75 -15.01
CA GLU A 102 6.51 18.44 -15.30
C GLU A 102 5.23 18.58 -16.15
N VAL A 103 4.35 19.56 -15.80
CA VAL A 103 3.14 19.85 -16.59
C VAL A 103 3.50 20.17 -18.03
N THR A 104 4.47 21.06 -18.27
CA THR A 104 4.86 21.45 -19.62
C THR A 104 5.53 20.32 -20.38
N GLY A 105 6.34 19.51 -19.70
CA GLY A 105 6.95 18.28 -20.26
C GLY A 105 5.89 17.29 -20.72
N VAL A 106 4.89 17.02 -19.89
CA VAL A 106 3.78 16.11 -20.25
C VAL A 106 2.91 16.71 -21.36
N LEU A 107 2.56 18.00 -21.29
CA LEU A 107 1.75 18.67 -22.30
C LEU A 107 2.41 18.63 -23.69
N SER A 108 3.74 18.72 -23.77
CA SER A 108 4.45 18.64 -25.06
C SER A 108 4.22 17.31 -25.78
N VAL A 109 3.96 16.23 -25.04
CA VAL A 109 3.70 14.89 -25.58
C VAL A 109 2.21 14.64 -25.80
N VAL A 110 1.35 15.12 -24.89
CA VAL A 110 -0.09 14.80 -24.90
C VAL A 110 -0.95 15.89 -25.56
N TRP A 111 -0.38 16.98 -26.10
CA TRP A 111 -1.14 18.07 -26.70
C TRP A 111 -2.14 17.64 -27.80
N PRO A 112 -1.87 16.64 -28.68
CA PRO A 112 -2.88 16.21 -29.65
C PRO A 112 -4.11 15.61 -28.96
N PHE A 113 -3.89 14.84 -27.89
CA PHE A 113 -4.96 14.27 -27.08
C PHE A 113 -5.77 15.38 -26.36
N ALA A 114 -5.10 16.37 -25.79
CA ALA A 114 -5.76 17.51 -25.15
C ALA A 114 -6.60 18.32 -26.17
N PHE A 115 -6.09 18.51 -27.38
CA PHE A 115 -6.83 19.18 -28.45
C PHE A 115 -8.07 18.39 -28.90
N CYS A 116 -7.94 17.08 -29.12
CA CYS A 116 -9.09 16.20 -29.42
C CYS A 116 -10.14 16.25 -28.30
N THR A 117 -9.71 16.22 -27.04
CA THR A 117 -10.58 16.32 -25.87
C THR A 117 -11.35 17.63 -25.87
N LEU A 118 -10.70 18.75 -26.19
CA LEU A 118 -11.34 20.06 -26.30
C LEU A 118 -12.42 20.08 -27.39
N ILE A 119 -12.13 19.50 -28.56
CA ILE A 119 -13.11 19.37 -29.65
C ILE A 119 -14.35 18.58 -29.20
N VAL A 120 -14.12 17.45 -28.51
CA VAL A 120 -15.22 16.63 -27.96
C VAL A 120 -16.03 17.42 -26.95
N TRP A 121 -15.40 18.19 -26.06
CA TRP A 121 -16.10 19.02 -25.08
C TRP A 121 -16.95 20.12 -25.76
N VAL A 122 -16.36 20.87 -26.69
CA VAL A 122 -17.10 21.89 -27.43
C VAL A 122 -18.28 21.27 -28.16
N GLY A 123 -18.06 20.17 -28.90
CA GLY A 123 -19.12 19.44 -29.59
C GLY A 123 -20.23 18.97 -28.65
N TYR A 124 -19.85 18.43 -27.51
CA TYR A 124 -20.77 17.97 -26.47
C TYR A 124 -21.66 19.13 -25.96
N PHE A 125 -21.07 20.24 -25.53
CA PHE A 125 -21.82 21.38 -24.97
C PHE A 125 -22.68 22.08 -26.01
N VAL A 126 -22.25 22.16 -27.27
CA VAL A 126 -23.09 22.62 -28.39
C VAL A 126 -24.30 21.70 -28.57
N LEU A 127 -24.15 20.41 -28.54
CA LEU A 127 -25.26 19.45 -28.65
C LEU A 127 -26.17 19.51 -27.41
N ALA A 128 -25.62 19.64 -26.22
CA ALA A 128 -26.35 19.75 -24.96
C ALA A 128 -27.18 21.01 -24.89
N SER A 129 -26.64 22.16 -25.32
CA SER A 129 -27.35 23.46 -25.38
C SER A 129 -28.55 23.43 -26.34
N ARG A 130 -28.49 22.61 -27.39
CA ARG A 130 -29.56 22.41 -28.37
C ARG A 130 -30.65 21.43 -27.93
N GLN A 131 -30.55 20.86 -26.71
CA GLN A 131 -31.60 19.98 -26.15
C GLN A 131 -32.81 20.83 -25.71
N PRO A 132 -34.04 20.31 -25.85
CA PRO A 132 -35.23 20.99 -25.32
C PRO A 132 -35.17 21.02 -23.78
N ASN A 133 -35.65 22.12 -23.19
CA ASN A 133 -35.66 22.30 -21.74
C ASN A 133 -36.92 21.69 -21.09
N GLU A 134 -37.16 20.43 -21.33
CA GLU A 134 -38.30 19.68 -20.82
C GLU A 134 -37.83 18.55 -19.88
N TRP A 135 -38.73 18.00 -19.09
CA TRP A 135 -38.43 16.84 -18.24
C TRP A 135 -38.21 15.58 -19.08
N ILE A 136 -37.13 14.87 -18.79
CA ILE A 136 -36.86 13.57 -19.44
C ILE A 136 -37.88 12.52 -18.95
N ILE A 137 -38.13 12.52 -17.65
CA ILE A 137 -39.05 11.63 -16.95
C ILE A 137 -40.22 12.48 -16.42
N PRO A 138 -41.47 12.02 -16.57
CA PRO A 138 -42.62 12.69 -16.00
C PRO A 138 -42.44 12.93 -14.50
N ARG A 139 -42.77 14.16 -14.05
CA ARG A 139 -42.46 14.59 -12.67
C ARG A 139 -43.06 13.70 -11.59
N GLN A 140 -44.23 13.14 -11.84
CA GLN A 140 -44.88 12.20 -10.94
C GLN A 140 -44.06 10.90 -10.81
N VAL A 141 -43.59 10.33 -11.93
CA VAL A 141 -42.75 9.13 -11.95
C VAL A 141 -41.43 9.41 -11.26
N SER A 142 -40.83 10.58 -11.53
CA SER A 142 -39.57 11.02 -10.84
C SER A 142 -39.75 11.04 -9.34
N TRP A 143 -40.85 11.58 -8.85
CA TRP A 143 -41.14 11.69 -7.43
C TRP A 143 -41.28 10.31 -6.76
N TRP A 144 -42.07 9.41 -7.36
CA TRP A 144 -42.22 8.04 -6.86
C TRP A 144 -40.91 7.26 -6.89
N THR A 145 -40.14 7.40 -7.97
CA THR A 145 -38.84 6.73 -8.09
C THR A 145 -37.86 7.26 -7.05
N ALA A 146 -37.82 8.57 -6.81
CA ALA A 146 -36.93 9.17 -5.80
C ALA A 146 -37.33 8.81 -4.36
N CYS A 147 -38.65 8.86 -4.04
CA CYS A 147 -39.11 8.65 -2.67
C CYS A 147 -39.25 7.18 -2.27
N ILE A 148 -39.48 6.29 -3.21
CA ILE A 148 -39.70 4.85 -2.93
C ILE A 148 -38.62 4.01 -3.62
N GLY A 149 -38.42 4.17 -4.92
CA GLY A 149 -37.53 3.32 -5.69
C GLY A 149 -36.07 3.39 -5.24
N LEU A 150 -35.52 4.61 -5.02
CA LEU A 150 -34.16 4.79 -4.56
C LEU A 150 -33.92 4.24 -3.14
N PRO A 151 -34.76 4.55 -2.13
CA PRO A 151 -34.62 3.94 -0.81
C PRO A 151 -34.71 2.40 -0.84
N LEU A 152 -35.61 1.83 -1.62
CA LEU A 152 -35.70 0.38 -1.80
C LEU A 152 -34.45 -0.22 -2.43
N LEU A 153 -33.90 0.42 -3.47
CA LEU A 153 -32.65 0.01 -4.11
C LEU A 153 -31.47 0.04 -3.12
N LEU A 154 -31.32 1.15 -2.38
CA LEU A 154 -30.25 1.31 -1.40
C LEU A 154 -30.38 0.32 -0.25
N THR A 155 -31.61 0.11 0.25
CA THR A 155 -31.87 -0.88 1.30
C THR A 155 -31.59 -2.29 0.80
N GLY A 156 -32.01 -2.62 -0.42
CA GLY A 156 -31.74 -3.91 -1.05
C GLY A 156 -30.24 -4.16 -1.24
N ALA A 157 -29.49 -3.16 -1.71
CA ALA A 157 -28.04 -3.24 -1.82
C ALA A 157 -27.37 -3.45 -0.46
N LEU A 158 -27.78 -2.70 0.57
CA LEU A 158 -27.24 -2.84 1.92
C LEU A 158 -27.54 -4.22 2.50
N LEU A 159 -28.76 -4.73 2.33
CA LEU A 159 -29.15 -6.07 2.78
C LEU A 159 -28.34 -7.16 2.05
N PHE A 160 -28.16 -7.02 0.74
CA PHE A 160 -27.35 -7.96 -0.05
C PHE A 160 -25.91 -8.01 0.46
N PHE A 161 -25.25 -6.86 0.63
CA PHE A 161 -23.87 -6.84 1.13
C PHE A 161 -23.77 -7.20 2.62
N TYR A 162 -24.82 -6.97 3.41
CA TYR A 162 -24.92 -7.45 4.79
C TYR A 162 -24.97 -8.98 4.85
N GLN A 163 -25.81 -9.61 4.02
CA GLN A 163 -25.85 -11.07 3.91
C GLN A 163 -24.53 -11.63 3.39
N TYR A 164 -23.93 -10.98 2.38
CA TYR A 164 -22.60 -11.33 1.88
C TYR A 164 -21.55 -11.31 3.00
N ALA A 165 -21.58 -10.29 3.86
CA ALA A 165 -20.67 -10.19 5.01
C ALA A 165 -20.86 -11.37 5.98
N ARG A 166 -22.10 -11.76 6.24
CA ARG A 166 -22.41 -12.83 7.18
C ARG A 166 -22.15 -14.22 6.63
N ASP A 167 -22.59 -14.48 5.40
CA ASP A 167 -22.60 -15.84 4.84
C ASP A 167 -21.26 -16.21 4.20
N ILE A 168 -20.59 -15.26 3.56
CA ILE A 168 -19.34 -15.50 2.84
C ILE A 168 -18.11 -15.08 3.68
N ASN A 169 -18.23 -13.97 4.43
CA ASN A 169 -17.13 -13.48 5.27
C ASN A 169 -17.23 -13.91 6.75
N ASN A 170 -18.26 -14.68 7.09
CA ASN A 170 -18.47 -15.25 8.43
C ASN A 170 -18.47 -14.22 9.58
N ILE A 171 -18.84 -12.95 9.28
CA ILE A 171 -18.91 -11.87 10.27
C ILE A 171 -20.19 -12.04 11.09
N GLN A 172 -20.06 -12.45 12.36
CA GLN A 172 -21.20 -12.76 13.22
C GLN A 172 -21.75 -11.50 13.92
N ASP A 173 -20.91 -10.52 14.22
CA ASP A 173 -21.38 -9.27 14.84
C ASP A 173 -22.17 -8.42 13.86
N LYS A 174 -23.35 -7.96 14.32
CA LYS A 174 -24.29 -7.20 13.50
C LYS A 174 -23.75 -5.84 13.07
N LYS A 175 -23.07 -5.14 13.99
CA LYS A 175 -22.56 -3.79 13.77
C LYS A 175 -21.37 -3.85 12.80
N GLU A 176 -20.52 -4.83 12.97
CA GLU A 176 -19.38 -5.09 12.11
C GLU A 176 -19.84 -5.47 10.68
N ALA A 177 -20.83 -6.36 10.54
CA ALA A 177 -21.39 -6.73 9.24
C ALA A 177 -22.01 -5.54 8.48
N ILE A 178 -22.71 -4.63 9.19
CA ILE A 178 -23.26 -3.40 8.59
C ILE A 178 -22.13 -2.45 8.18
N THR A 179 -21.11 -2.30 8.98
CA THR A 179 -19.94 -1.46 8.66
C THR A 179 -19.23 -2.01 7.43
N PHE A 180 -18.95 -3.31 7.41
CA PHE A 180 -18.38 -4.00 6.26
C PHE A 180 -19.21 -3.81 4.98
N ALA A 181 -20.53 -3.95 5.08
CA ALA A 181 -21.41 -3.76 3.93
C ALA A 181 -21.34 -2.33 3.37
N LYS A 182 -21.31 -1.32 4.24
CA LYS A 182 -21.14 0.09 3.84
C LYS A 182 -19.80 0.33 3.17
N ASP A 183 -18.72 -0.19 3.75
CA ASP A 183 -17.36 0.00 3.24
C ASP A 183 -17.20 -0.69 1.89
N LEU A 184 -17.79 -1.87 1.71
CA LEU A 184 -17.78 -2.58 0.45
C LEU A 184 -18.56 -1.83 -0.65
N ILE A 185 -19.71 -1.22 -0.31
CA ILE A 185 -20.45 -0.35 -1.23
C ILE A 185 -19.58 0.84 -1.64
N LEU A 186 -18.98 1.55 -0.69
CA LEU A 186 -18.10 2.70 -0.96
C LEU A 186 -16.90 2.29 -1.82
N MET A 187 -16.27 1.17 -1.50
CA MET A 187 -15.15 0.63 -2.28
C MET A 187 -15.54 0.31 -3.73
N LYS A 188 -16.76 -0.20 -3.97
CA LYS A 188 -17.27 -0.43 -5.34
C LYS A 188 -17.53 0.89 -6.06
N PHE A 189 -18.10 1.89 -5.38
CA PHE A 189 -18.30 3.23 -5.95
C PHE A 189 -16.97 3.93 -6.26
N ASN A 190 -15.93 3.67 -5.49
CA ASN A 190 -14.59 4.22 -5.72
C ASN A 190 -13.91 3.70 -7.01
N LYS A 191 -14.51 2.72 -7.69
CA LYS A 191 -14.09 2.22 -9.00
C LYS A 191 -14.97 2.73 -10.15
N ILE A 192 -16.00 3.54 -9.87
CA ILE A 192 -17.00 3.98 -10.85
C ILE A 192 -16.77 5.44 -11.21
N TYR A 193 -16.39 5.70 -12.44
CA TYR A 193 -16.30 7.07 -12.98
C TYR A 193 -17.69 7.70 -13.13
N PRO A 194 -17.90 8.97 -12.73
CA PRO A 194 -16.92 9.94 -12.22
C PRO A 194 -16.75 9.93 -10.69
N TYR A 195 -17.50 9.11 -9.97
CA TYR A 195 -17.51 9.10 -8.48
C TYR A 195 -16.13 8.84 -7.90
N ASN A 196 -15.36 7.92 -8.51
CA ASN A 196 -13.98 7.62 -8.10
C ASN A 196 -13.12 8.88 -8.06
N ILE A 197 -13.18 9.74 -9.06
CA ILE A 197 -12.37 10.98 -9.10
C ILE A 197 -12.73 11.90 -7.94
N TYR A 198 -14.04 12.11 -7.67
CA TYR A 198 -14.47 12.98 -6.57
C TYR A 198 -14.11 12.41 -5.20
N LEU A 199 -14.35 11.13 -4.96
CA LEU A 199 -14.03 10.46 -3.70
C LEU A 199 -12.52 10.44 -3.45
N ASN A 200 -11.73 10.12 -4.47
CA ASN A 200 -10.28 10.11 -4.39
C ASN A 200 -9.71 11.53 -4.21
N THR A 201 -10.28 12.53 -4.88
CA THR A 201 -9.91 13.94 -4.65
C THR A 201 -10.19 14.36 -3.21
N GLN A 202 -11.39 14.03 -2.69
CA GLN A 202 -11.72 14.31 -1.30
C GLN A 202 -10.75 13.63 -0.33
N SER A 203 -10.42 12.37 -0.57
CA SER A 203 -9.44 11.62 0.21
C SER A 203 -8.07 12.30 0.20
N VAL A 204 -7.55 12.63 -0.98
CA VAL A 204 -6.25 13.34 -1.14
C VAL A 204 -6.25 14.68 -0.39
N LEU A 205 -7.29 15.50 -0.56
CA LEU A 205 -7.39 16.80 0.12
C LEU A 205 -7.49 16.66 1.63
N THR A 206 -8.27 15.68 2.11
CA THR A 206 -8.43 15.40 3.54
C THR A 206 -7.11 14.92 4.15
N ASN A 207 -6.41 14.02 3.47
CA ASN A 207 -5.12 13.50 3.93
C ASN A 207 -4.05 14.60 3.93
N ARG A 208 -4.01 15.46 2.92
CA ARG A 208 -3.12 16.64 2.91
C ARG A 208 -3.42 17.63 4.03
N TYR A 209 -4.70 17.89 4.29
CA TYR A 209 -5.07 18.75 5.41
C TYR A 209 -4.65 18.16 6.75
N LYS A 210 -4.89 16.85 6.96
CA LYS A 210 -4.45 16.13 8.17
C LYS A 210 -2.92 16.14 8.28
N ALA A 211 -2.20 15.85 7.20
CA ALA A 211 -0.74 15.86 7.17
C ALA A 211 -0.15 17.25 7.49
N LYS A 212 -0.70 18.33 6.91
CA LYS A 212 -0.28 19.70 7.24
C LYS A 212 -0.55 20.08 8.69
N ARG A 213 -1.69 19.63 9.24
CA ARG A 213 -2.00 19.87 10.65
C ARG A 213 -1.04 19.09 11.55
N ALA A 214 -0.85 17.82 11.27
CA ALA A 214 0.09 16.96 11.96
C ALA A 214 1.54 17.52 11.89
N GLN A 215 1.98 18.00 10.72
CA GLN A 215 3.31 18.60 10.56
C GLN A 215 3.53 19.80 11.49
N LYS A 216 2.50 20.62 11.71
CA LYS A 216 2.60 21.75 12.64
C LYS A 216 2.68 21.28 14.11
N GLU A 217 1.93 20.27 14.50
CA GLU A 217 1.96 19.68 15.83
C GLU A 217 3.27 18.90 16.04
N LEU A 218 3.74 18.18 15.02
CA LEU A 218 4.99 17.41 15.03
C LEU A 218 6.25 18.27 14.99
N SER A 219 6.18 19.53 14.53
CA SER A 219 7.34 20.44 14.55
C SER A 219 7.86 20.72 15.96
N THR A 220 6.98 20.61 16.96
CA THR A 220 7.32 20.80 18.39
C THR A 220 7.51 19.49 19.14
N PHE A 221 7.27 18.34 18.49
CA PHE A 221 7.44 17.03 19.12
C PHE A 221 8.92 16.65 19.15
N HIS A 222 9.39 16.19 20.30
CA HIS A 222 10.71 15.62 20.52
C HIS A 222 10.57 14.34 21.33
N PHE A 223 11.29 13.31 20.93
CA PHE A 223 11.39 12.08 21.71
C PHE A 223 12.20 12.27 23.00
N GLY A 224 13.11 13.26 23.00
CA GLY A 224 14.09 13.41 24.06
C GLY A 224 15.16 12.31 24.02
N ILE A 225 15.51 11.82 22.85
CA ILE A 225 16.50 10.76 22.66
C ILE A 225 17.90 11.36 22.56
N GLU A 226 18.84 10.76 23.28
CA GLU A 226 20.26 11.12 23.24
C GLU A 226 21.13 9.89 22.94
N ALA A 227 22.21 10.11 22.20
CA ALA A 227 23.26 9.12 21.99
C ALA A 227 24.28 9.15 23.15
N PRO A 228 24.98 8.03 23.41
CA PRO A 228 26.17 8.04 24.25
C PRO A 228 27.21 9.07 23.77
N GLU A 229 27.98 9.62 24.70
CA GLU A 229 29.09 10.55 24.40
C GLU A 229 30.30 9.81 23.79
N ASP A 230 30.09 9.06 22.72
CA ASP A 230 31.17 8.45 21.96
C ASP A 230 31.26 9.02 20.54
N THR A 231 32.43 8.93 19.94
CA THR A 231 32.74 9.45 18.59
C THR A 231 32.96 8.31 17.58
N LEU A 232 32.63 7.08 17.93
CA LEU A 232 32.83 5.95 17.01
C LEU A 232 31.86 6.05 15.82
N PRO A 233 32.34 5.78 14.61
CA PRO A 233 31.46 5.60 13.46
C PRO A 233 30.53 4.42 13.68
N GLU A 234 29.23 4.61 13.42
CA GLU A 234 28.21 3.59 13.61
C GLU A 234 27.24 3.56 12.44
N LEU A 235 26.75 2.36 12.10
CA LEU A 235 25.79 2.16 11.02
C LEU A 235 24.64 1.25 11.45
N TYR A 236 23.44 1.79 11.42
CA TYR A 236 22.21 1.04 11.67
C TYR A 236 21.34 1.03 10.42
N ILE A 237 20.90 -0.16 10.00
CA ILE A 237 20.08 -0.33 8.79
C ILE A 237 18.81 -1.07 9.15
N LEU A 238 17.66 -0.49 8.81
CA LEU A 238 16.38 -1.16 8.79
C LEU A 238 16.01 -1.50 7.35
N VAL A 239 15.87 -2.79 7.04
CA VAL A 239 15.39 -3.27 5.75
C VAL A 239 13.92 -3.64 5.90
N ILE A 240 13.05 -2.87 5.26
CA ILE A 240 11.63 -3.17 5.17
C ILE A 240 11.42 -4.06 3.95
N GLY A 241 11.11 -5.35 4.19
CA GLY A 241 10.72 -6.31 3.16
C GLY A 241 9.28 -6.07 2.72
N GLU A 242 8.90 -6.70 1.63
CA GLU A 242 7.56 -6.60 1.05
C GLU A 242 6.97 -7.99 0.82
N ALA A 243 5.78 -8.24 1.38
CA ALA A 243 4.97 -9.43 1.18
C ALA A 243 5.67 -10.77 1.44
N ALA A 244 6.76 -10.80 2.24
CA ALA A 244 7.53 -12.00 2.53
C ALA A 244 7.05 -12.66 3.83
N ARG A 245 6.63 -13.93 3.72
CA ARG A 245 6.12 -14.72 4.86
C ARG A 245 7.22 -15.62 5.46
N SER A 246 7.22 -15.74 6.78
CA SER A 246 8.20 -16.53 7.54
C SER A 246 8.25 -17.98 7.10
N GLU A 247 7.10 -18.59 6.79
CA GLU A 247 6.97 -19.99 6.40
C GLU A 247 7.73 -20.36 5.13
N ASN A 248 8.08 -19.41 4.28
CA ASN A 248 8.80 -19.67 3.04
C ASN A 248 10.31 -19.42 3.15
N PHE A 249 10.83 -19.11 4.35
CA PHE A 249 12.27 -19.00 4.60
C PHE A 249 12.85 -20.32 5.10
N SER A 250 13.80 -20.90 4.37
CA SER A 250 14.50 -22.10 4.84
C SER A 250 15.30 -21.85 6.11
N LEU A 251 15.72 -20.61 6.36
CA LEU A 251 16.33 -20.16 7.62
C LEU A 251 15.38 -20.36 8.83
N ASN A 252 14.05 -20.36 8.59
CA ASN A 252 13.00 -20.58 9.58
C ASN A 252 12.40 -22.01 9.52
N GLY A 253 13.04 -22.93 8.81
CA GLY A 253 12.63 -24.34 8.74
C GLY A 253 11.76 -24.70 7.53
N TYR A 254 11.64 -23.85 6.52
CA TYR A 254 10.98 -24.22 5.28
C TYR A 254 11.73 -25.36 4.57
N LYS A 255 10.99 -26.30 3.98
CA LYS A 255 11.56 -27.51 3.36
C LYS A 255 12.38 -27.25 2.09
N ARG A 256 12.10 -26.15 1.38
CA ARG A 256 12.85 -25.74 0.19
C ARG A 256 13.97 -24.79 0.58
N GLU A 257 15.10 -24.90 -0.06
CA GLU A 257 16.27 -24.04 0.17
C GLU A 257 16.06 -22.66 -0.47
N THR A 258 15.23 -21.84 0.15
CA THR A 258 14.89 -20.49 -0.32
C THR A 258 15.81 -19.42 0.24
N THR A 259 16.55 -19.70 1.31
CA THR A 259 17.49 -18.76 1.94
C THR A 259 18.87 -19.39 2.20
N PRO A 260 19.51 -20.05 1.19
CA PRO A 260 20.74 -20.80 1.39
C PRO A 260 21.94 -19.93 1.79
N ARG A 261 22.02 -18.66 1.31
CA ARG A 261 23.12 -17.77 1.63
C ARG A 261 23.08 -17.32 3.08
N LEU A 262 21.92 -16.88 3.54
CA LEU A 262 21.71 -16.44 4.92
C LEU A 262 21.94 -17.58 5.93
N GLN A 263 21.58 -18.82 5.60
CA GLN A 263 21.84 -19.98 6.46
C GLN A 263 23.33 -20.23 6.72
N HIS A 264 24.19 -19.87 5.77
CA HIS A 264 25.65 -20.05 5.89
C HIS A 264 26.38 -18.81 6.39
N ARG A 265 25.64 -17.68 6.57
CA ARG A 265 26.24 -16.43 7.00
C ARG A 265 26.44 -16.39 8.52
N LYS A 266 27.58 -15.85 8.95
CA LYS A 266 27.86 -15.60 10.36
C LYS A 266 27.05 -14.42 10.90
N ASN A 267 26.90 -14.38 12.21
CA ASN A 267 26.30 -13.25 12.93
C ASN A 267 24.82 -12.98 12.53
N ILE A 268 24.09 -14.01 12.11
CA ILE A 268 22.66 -13.94 11.81
C ILE A 268 21.87 -14.59 12.95
N ILE A 269 20.83 -13.89 13.39
CA ILE A 269 19.81 -14.39 14.30
C ILE A 269 18.45 -14.18 13.63
N SER A 270 17.72 -15.29 13.43
CA SER A 270 16.37 -15.26 12.85
C SER A 270 15.32 -15.50 13.92
N TYR A 271 14.23 -14.73 13.83
CA TYR A 271 13.05 -14.84 14.66
C TYR A 271 11.92 -15.43 13.81
N PRO A 272 11.63 -16.73 13.96
CA PRO A 272 10.63 -17.40 13.12
C PRO A 272 9.19 -17.07 13.48
N ASN A 273 8.93 -16.54 14.69
CA ASN A 273 7.59 -16.35 15.25
C ASN A 273 7.17 -14.86 15.33
N MET A 274 7.54 -14.07 14.33
CA MET A 274 7.21 -12.65 14.29
C MET A 274 6.01 -12.37 13.39
N TYR A 275 5.25 -11.33 13.76
CA TYR A 275 4.04 -10.95 13.06
C TYR A 275 4.07 -9.48 12.65
N SER A 276 3.50 -9.16 11.49
CA SER A 276 3.17 -7.78 11.15
C SER A 276 1.96 -7.29 11.92
N GLN A 277 1.90 -6.01 12.22
CA GLN A 277 0.71 -5.40 12.83
C GLN A 277 -0.42 -5.17 11.83
N ALA A 278 -0.14 -5.17 10.52
CA ALA A 278 -1.13 -4.96 9.47
C ALA A 278 -0.86 -5.82 8.24
N GLY A 279 -1.87 -6.02 7.41
CA GLY A 279 -1.82 -6.90 6.24
C GLY A 279 -1.67 -6.17 4.92
N THR A 280 -1.29 -4.90 4.92
CA THR A 280 -1.01 -4.09 3.72
C THR A 280 0.13 -3.13 4.00
N THR A 281 0.92 -2.80 2.99
CA THR A 281 2.05 -1.87 3.07
C THR A 281 1.63 -0.50 3.62
N GLU A 282 0.47 0.02 3.17
CA GLU A 282 -0.04 1.33 3.59
C GLU A 282 -0.32 1.43 5.10
N GLU A 283 -0.70 0.32 5.73
CA GLU A 283 -0.97 0.27 7.17
C GLU A 283 0.26 -0.23 7.96
N SER A 284 1.00 -1.20 7.43
CA SER A 284 2.10 -1.84 8.14
C SER A 284 3.34 -0.96 8.27
N VAL A 285 3.80 -0.34 7.19
CA VAL A 285 5.05 0.43 7.19
C VAL A 285 5.03 1.58 8.21
N PRO A 286 3.95 2.39 8.34
CA PRO A 286 3.85 3.37 9.42
C PRO A 286 3.97 2.77 10.82
N HIS A 287 3.41 1.57 11.05
CA HIS A 287 3.52 0.87 12.34
C HIS A 287 4.94 0.32 12.61
N MET A 288 5.68 -0.04 11.56
CA MET A 288 7.06 -0.53 11.71
C MET A 288 8.05 0.57 12.12
N ILE A 289 7.81 1.81 11.68
CA ILE A 289 8.72 2.93 11.87
C ILE A 289 8.28 3.92 12.96
N SER A 290 7.26 3.58 13.74
CA SER A 290 6.76 4.41 14.84
C SER A 290 6.49 3.59 16.10
N ARG A 291 6.19 4.26 17.21
CA ARG A 291 5.87 3.60 18.50
C ARG A 291 4.43 3.10 18.60
N ILE A 292 3.63 3.35 17.58
CA ILE A 292 2.21 2.97 17.59
C ILE A 292 2.02 1.46 17.55
N THR A 293 0.89 1.04 18.07
CA THR A 293 0.45 -0.35 18.05
C THR A 293 -0.86 -0.51 17.30
N ALA A 294 -1.20 -1.73 16.89
CA ALA A 294 -2.47 -2.02 16.24
C ALA A 294 -3.70 -1.54 17.02
N SER A 295 -3.59 -1.40 18.34
CA SER A 295 -4.65 -0.88 19.22
C SER A 295 -4.68 0.65 19.34
N ASP A 296 -3.60 1.35 18.96
CA ASP A 296 -3.47 2.80 19.04
C ASP A 296 -3.21 3.41 17.67
N LYS A 297 -4.27 3.92 17.05
CA LYS A 297 -4.19 4.58 15.75
C LYS A 297 -4.05 6.10 15.83
N GLU A 298 -4.37 6.68 16.98
CA GLU A 298 -4.41 8.14 17.11
C GLU A 298 -3.01 8.72 17.13
N SER A 299 -2.05 7.99 17.69
CA SER A 299 -0.64 8.41 17.79
C SER A 299 0.10 8.48 16.44
N LEU A 300 -0.42 7.88 15.37
CA LEU A 300 0.21 7.90 14.04
C LEU A 300 0.50 9.32 13.50
N ASN A 301 -0.29 10.30 13.91
CA ASN A 301 -0.17 11.68 13.46
C ASN A 301 0.36 12.62 14.56
N THR A 302 0.68 12.11 15.75
CA THR A 302 1.09 12.93 16.90
C THR A 302 2.56 12.74 17.28
N GLU A 303 3.21 11.68 16.81
CA GLU A 303 4.62 11.41 17.04
C GLU A 303 5.43 11.35 15.73
N LYS A 304 6.71 11.62 15.82
CA LYS A 304 7.69 11.44 14.74
C LYS A 304 7.98 9.95 14.51
N THR A 305 8.79 9.66 13.50
CA THR A 305 9.14 8.30 13.09
C THR A 305 10.58 7.93 13.47
N LEU A 306 10.92 6.67 13.36
CA LEU A 306 12.23 6.13 13.71
C LEU A 306 13.40 6.87 13.03
N PRO A 307 13.38 7.22 11.72
CA PRO A 307 14.41 8.06 11.14
C PRO A 307 14.61 9.41 11.85
N GLU A 308 13.51 10.06 12.25
CA GLU A 308 13.55 11.34 12.96
C GLU A 308 14.03 11.18 14.41
N ALA A 309 13.80 10.02 15.04
CA ALA A 309 14.35 9.70 16.35
C ALA A 309 15.88 9.57 16.29
N PHE A 310 16.41 8.93 15.25
CA PHE A 310 17.84 8.85 15.02
C PHE A 310 18.45 10.21 14.66
N GLN A 311 17.77 11.07 13.89
CA GLN A 311 18.20 12.44 13.64
C GLN A 311 18.32 13.24 14.95
N GLU A 312 17.36 13.09 15.87
CA GLU A 312 17.40 13.75 17.18
C GLU A 312 18.61 13.33 18.01
N ALA A 313 19.06 12.08 17.85
CA ALA A 313 20.28 11.53 18.45
C ALA A 313 21.58 11.88 17.66
N GLY A 314 21.50 12.69 16.60
CA GLY A 314 22.64 13.13 15.82
C GLY A 314 23.07 12.20 14.67
N PHE A 315 22.26 11.22 14.31
CA PHE A 315 22.51 10.37 13.14
C PHE A 315 22.03 11.03 11.85
N GLN A 316 22.78 10.86 10.77
CA GLN A 316 22.28 11.14 9.42
C GLN A 316 21.27 10.07 9.02
N SER A 317 20.06 10.49 8.69
CA SER A 317 19.01 9.59 8.25
C SER A 317 18.91 9.52 6.73
N ILE A 318 18.81 8.29 6.17
CA ILE A 318 18.76 8.07 4.72
C ILE A 318 17.63 7.07 4.43
N TRP A 319 16.81 7.37 3.42
CA TRP A 319 15.79 6.44 2.94
C TRP A 319 16.04 6.09 1.48
N ILE A 320 16.20 4.79 1.19
CA ILE A 320 16.41 4.26 -0.15
C ILE A 320 15.26 3.31 -0.45
N THR A 321 14.45 3.60 -1.47
CA THR A 321 13.24 2.82 -1.76
C THR A 321 13.15 2.38 -3.21
N ASN A 322 12.67 1.16 -3.42
CA ASN A 322 12.26 0.61 -4.69
C ASN A 322 10.73 0.63 -4.86
N GLN A 323 10.01 1.05 -3.83
CA GLN A 323 8.56 1.21 -3.86
C GLN A 323 8.19 2.51 -4.59
N SER A 324 7.07 2.47 -5.33
CA SER A 324 6.42 3.70 -5.77
C SER A 324 5.95 4.51 -4.55
N ARG A 325 5.80 5.83 -4.68
CA ARG A 325 5.39 6.71 -3.58
C ARG A 325 4.21 6.12 -2.79
N VAL A 326 4.48 5.69 -1.57
CA VAL A 326 3.47 5.24 -0.62
C VAL A 326 3.04 6.47 0.18
N LEU A 327 1.80 6.92 -0.01
CA LEU A 327 1.28 8.16 0.58
C LEU A 327 1.37 8.20 2.10
N CYS A 328 1.29 7.03 2.76
CA CYS A 328 1.32 6.93 4.22
C CYS A 328 2.68 7.28 4.85
N ILE A 329 3.79 7.25 4.08
CA ILE A 329 5.14 7.60 4.54
C ILE A 329 5.71 8.86 3.88
N GLU A 330 4.91 9.59 3.07
CA GLU A 330 5.38 10.78 2.35
C GLU A 330 6.00 11.81 3.31
N ARG A 331 5.40 12.02 4.47
CA ARG A 331 5.94 12.90 5.51
C ARG A 331 7.33 12.45 6.01
N THR A 332 7.49 11.17 6.27
CA THR A 332 8.78 10.61 6.70
C THR A 332 9.84 10.76 5.61
N LEU A 333 9.46 10.51 4.34
CA LEU A 333 10.35 10.71 3.19
C LEU A 333 10.77 12.18 2.99
N GLU A 334 9.93 13.13 3.41
CA GLU A 334 10.26 14.56 3.39
C GLU A 334 11.14 14.97 4.58
N ALA A 335 11.10 14.23 5.69
CA ALA A 335 11.81 14.52 6.92
C ALA A 335 13.25 13.98 6.97
N VAL A 336 13.57 12.94 6.19
CA VAL A 336 14.92 12.35 6.17
C VAL A 336 15.93 13.28 5.49
N ASP A 337 17.21 13.20 5.92
CA ASP A 337 18.28 14.06 5.38
C ASP A 337 18.59 13.75 3.92
N GLN A 338 18.49 12.48 3.51
CA GLN A 338 18.67 12.06 2.13
C GLN A 338 17.66 10.98 1.74
N ARG A 339 17.16 11.06 0.49
CA ARG A 339 16.30 10.05 -0.07
C ARG A 339 16.71 9.66 -1.48
N TYR A 340 16.55 8.37 -1.80
CA TYR A 340 16.78 7.82 -3.12
C TYR A 340 15.58 6.94 -3.50
N GLU A 341 14.93 7.26 -4.61
CA GLU A 341 13.79 6.52 -5.14
C GLU A 341 14.20 5.86 -6.46
N THR A 342 14.21 4.53 -6.52
CA THR A 342 14.57 3.78 -7.73
C THR A 342 13.35 3.30 -8.49
N GLY A 343 12.22 3.12 -7.82
CA GLY A 343 10.97 2.64 -8.38
C GLY A 343 10.27 3.69 -9.22
N LYS A 344 10.37 3.58 -10.53
CA LYS A 344 9.69 4.50 -11.48
C LYS A 344 8.34 3.98 -11.96
N ASP A 345 7.75 3.04 -11.49
CA ASP A 345 6.42 2.55 -11.87
C ASP A 345 6.28 1.06 -11.53
N MET A 346 5.29 0.72 -10.77
CA MET A 346 4.98 -0.69 -10.47
C MET A 346 4.63 -1.52 -11.72
N SER A 347 4.45 -0.87 -12.87
CA SER A 347 4.10 -1.50 -14.14
C SER A 347 5.30 -1.89 -14.99
N THR A 348 6.50 -1.36 -14.72
CA THR A 348 7.68 -1.67 -15.52
C THR A 348 8.37 -2.93 -14.99
N ALA A 349 8.33 -3.97 -15.79
CA ALA A 349 9.17 -5.15 -15.63
C ALA A 349 10.64 -4.71 -15.50
N ASN A 350 11.34 -5.11 -14.44
CA ASN A 350 12.78 -5.03 -14.18
C ASN A 350 13.25 -4.04 -13.08
N ASN A 351 12.41 -3.63 -12.13
CA ASN A 351 12.88 -2.96 -10.91
C ASN A 351 13.26 -4.01 -9.84
N TYR A 352 14.47 -4.55 -9.95
CA TYR A 352 14.99 -5.50 -8.97
C TYR A 352 15.59 -4.77 -7.76
N ASP A 353 15.45 -5.35 -6.57
CA ASP A 353 15.91 -4.74 -5.33
C ASP A 353 17.43 -4.54 -5.26
N GLU A 354 18.21 -5.26 -6.06
CA GLU A 354 19.66 -5.05 -6.16
C GLU A 354 20.04 -3.61 -6.57
N TYR A 355 19.14 -2.85 -7.21
CA TYR A 355 19.39 -1.44 -7.53
C TYR A 355 19.53 -0.56 -6.29
N LEU A 356 18.90 -0.93 -5.17
CA LEU A 356 19.06 -0.24 -3.89
C LEU A 356 20.51 -0.26 -3.40
N LEU A 357 21.24 -1.35 -3.72
CA LEU A 357 22.63 -1.54 -3.28
C LEU A 357 23.59 -0.53 -3.90
N SER A 358 23.28 -0.01 -5.09
CA SER A 358 24.09 1.04 -5.72
C SER A 358 23.98 2.36 -4.96
N HIS A 359 22.79 2.70 -4.48
CA HIS A 359 22.55 3.88 -3.66
C HIS A 359 23.12 3.72 -2.25
N LEU A 360 23.02 2.52 -1.67
CA LEU A 360 23.68 2.20 -0.41
C LEU A 360 25.19 2.44 -0.49
N LYS A 361 25.88 1.87 -1.48
CA LYS A 361 27.31 2.08 -1.70
C LYS A 361 27.67 3.56 -1.80
N LYS A 362 26.85 4.34 -2.53
CA LYS A 362 27.05 5.79 -2.66
C LYS A 362 26.91 6.51 -1.30
N SER A 363 25.93 6.14 -0.50
CA SER A 363 25.71 6.71 0.83
C SER A 363 26.86 6.39 1.78
N LEU A 364 27.41 5.17 1.70
CA LEU A 364 28.55 4.75 2.51
C LEU A 364 29.87 5.41 2.08
N THR A 365 30.06 5.73 0.79
CA THR A 365 31.26 6.44 0.30
C THR A 365 31.40 7.86 0.85
N ASN A 366 30.25 8.55 1.06
CA ASN A 366 30.20 9.94 1.57
C ASN A 366 29.52 9.98 2.94
N ARG A 367 29.82 9.02 3.81
CA ARG A 367 29.11 8.88 5.06
C ARG A 367 29.49 9.94 6.10
N SER A 368 28.53 10.28 6.95
CA SER A 368 28.77 10.85 8.26
C SER A 368 29.27 9.78 9.25
N GLU A 369 29.78 10.19 10.40
CA GLU A 369 30.26 9.25 11.43
C GLU A 369 29.16 8.31 11.90
N LYS A 370 27.94 8.81 12.09
CA LYS A 370 26.77 8.03 12.53
C LYS A 370 25.67 8.08 11.48
N GLN A 371 25.20 6.91 11.00
CA GLN A 371 24.16 6.81 9.98
C GLN A 371 23.05 5.83 10.39
N PHE A 372 21.80 6.23 10.08
CA PHE A 372 20.64 5.37 10.08
C PHE A 372 20.04 5.30 8.68
N ILE A 373 19.97 4.11 8.09
CA ILE A 373 19.51 3.90 6.72
C ILE A 373 18.28 3.01 6.72
N VAL A 374 17.23 3.42 6.04
CA VAL A 374 16.08 2.57 5.72
C VAL A 374 16.18 2.14 4.26
N LEU A 375 16.14 0.82 4.02
CA LEU A 375 16.01 0.22 2.69
C LEU A 375 14.59 -0.36 2.56
N HIS A 376 13.81 0.14 1.62
CA HIS A 376 12.43 -0.32 1.40
C HIS A 376 12.33 -1.04 0.05
N THR A 377 12.18 -2.36 0.10
CA THR A 377 12.25 -3.26 -1.06
C THR A 377 10.90 -3.44 -1.76
N MET A 378 10.93 -3.97 -2.98
CA MET A 378 9.76 -4.53 -3.68
C MET A 378 9.53 -6.00 -3.35
N GLY A 379 10.53 -6.69 -2.84
CA GLY A 379 10.48 -8.03 -2.28
C GLY A 379 9.64 -9.03 -3.07
N SER A 380 8.65 -9.60 -2.38
CA SER A 380 7.72 -10.59 -2.93
C SER A 380 6.37 -10.01 -3.36
N HIS A 381 6.31 -8.71 -3.67
CA HIS A 381 5.08 -8.07 -4.15
C HIS A 381 4.57 -8.72 -5.43
N TRP A 382 3.26 -8.91 -5.55
CA TRP A 382 2.61 -9.35 -6.78
C TRP A 382 2.91 -8.37 -7.95
N ARG A 383 3.28 -8.80 -9.15
CA ARG A 383 3.43 -10.13 -9.75
C ARG A 383 4.81 -10.71 -9.44
N TYR A 384 4.86 -11.90 -8.86
CA TYR A 384 6.09 -12.56 -8.40
C TYR A 384 7.10 -12.79 -9.53
N ASP A 385 6.64 -13.22 -10.72
CA ASP A 385 7.47 -13.49 -11.90
C ASP A 385 8.26 -12.27 -12.40
N THR A 386 7.94 -11.07 -11.92
CA THR A 386 8.64 -9.83 -12.26
C THR A 386 9.59 -9.34 -11.17
N ARG A 387 9.69 -10.05 -10.04
CA ARG A 387 10.48 -9.64 -8.87
C ARG A 387 11.87 -10.22 -8.83
N TYR A 388 12.21 -11.14 -9.70
CA TYR A 388 13.53 -11.76 -9.81
C TYR A 388 13.95 -11.86 -11.28
N PRO A 389 15.28 -11.82 -11.58
CA PRO A 389 15.79 -12.12 -12.92
C PRO A 389 15.65 -13.62 -13.22
N GLU A 390 15.62 -13.98 -14.49
CA GLU A 390 15.43 -15.36 -14.96
C GLU A 390 16.46 -16.35 -14.35
N SER A 391 17.66 -15.88 -14.07
CA SER A 391 18.71 -16.67 -13.40
C SER A 391 18.34 -17.15 -11.99
N PHE A 392 17.30 -16.56 -11.37
CA PHE A 392 16.76 -16.96 -10.08
C PHE A 392 15.47 -17.80 -10.18
N GLU A 393 15.03 -18.18 -11.40
CA GLU A 393 13.89 -19.07 -11.59
C GLU A 393 14.29 -20.54 -11.34
N GLN A 394 14.58 -20.86 -10.08
CA GLN A 394 14.99 -22.19 -9.66
C GLN A 394 13.81 -23.16 -9.49
N TYR A 395 12.71 -22.68 -8.93
CA TYR A 395 11.52 -23.48 -8.69
C TYR A 395 10.58 -23.39 -9.88
N THR A 396 10.45 -24.52 -10.63
CA THR A 396 9.67 -24.61 -11.87
C THR A 396 8.67 -25.77 -11.83
N PRO A 397 7.58 -25.73 -12.61
CA PRO A 397 7.16 -24.59 -13.44
C PRO A 397 6.64 -23.42 -12.58
N ALA A 398 7.11 -22.22 -12.86
CA ALA A 398 6.63 -21.00 -12.22
C ALA A 398 5.47 -20.36 -13.01
N LEU A 399 4.92 -19.27 -12.49
CA LEU A 399 4.03 -18.42 -13.27
C LEU A 399 4.84 -17.76 -14.37
N GLY A 400 4.40 -17.87 -15.62
CA GLY A 400 5.07 -17.25 -16.76
C GLY A 400 4.82 -15.74 -16.84
N ARG A 401 5.66 -15.01 -17.57
CA ARG A 401 5.54 -13.56 -17.78
C ARG A 401 4.28 -13.15 -18.56
N ASP A 402 3.66 -14.07 -19.25
CA ASP A 402 2.38 -13.96 -19.97
C ASP A 402 1.16 -14.24 -19.08
N PHE A 403 1.39 -14.45 -17.79
CA PHE A 403 0.35 -14.77 -16.82
C PHE A 403 -0.69 -13.66 -16.71
N THR A 404 -1.97 -14.05 -16.72
CA THR A 404 -3.11 -13.15 -16.52
C THR A 404 -3.82 -13.45 -15.20
N LEU A 405 -4.52 -12.45 -14.65
CA LEU A 405 -5.29 -12.61 -13.41
C LEU A 405 -6.32 -13.76 -13.46
N SER A 406 -6.80 -14.13 -14.65
CA SER A 406 -7.69 -15.28 -14.83
C SER A 406 -7.04 -16.64 -14.51
N MET A 407 -5.71 -16.68 -14.45
CA MET A 407 -4.94 -17.86 -14.07
C MET A 407 -4.75 -17.99 -12.55
N ILE A 408 -5.12 -16.98 -11.75
CA ILE A 408 -5.15 -17.06 -10.29
C ILE A 408 -6.33 -17.94 -9.88
N LYS A 409 -6.04 -19.21 -9.66
CA LYS A 409 -7.01 -20.21 -9.24
C LYS A 409 -6.31 -21.34 -8.48
N PRO A 410 -6.99 -22.02 -7.55
CA PRO A 410 -6.39 -23.07 -6.73
C PRO A 410 -5.67 -24.16 -7.52
N SER A 411 -6.13 -24.49 -8.72
CA SER A 411 -5.47 -25.49 -9.58
C SER A 411 -4.07 -25.09 -10.06
N ASN A 412 -3.70 -23.81 -9.98
CA ASN A 412 -2.37 -23.29 -10.32
C ASN A 412 -1.52 -22.98 -9.08
N ARG A 413 -1.97 -23.39 -7.88
CA ARG A 413 -1.26 -23.11 -6.61
C ARG A 413 0.23 -23.43 -6.67
N GLN A 414 0.59 -24.59 -7.22
CA GLN A 414 2.00 -25.01 -7.29
C GLN A 414 2.85 -24.03 -8.09
N ARG A 415 2.37 -23.54 -9.23
CA ARG A 415 3.07 -22.57 -10.05
C ARG A 415 3.17 -21.20 -9.36
N LEU A 416 2.13 -20.84 -8.62
CA LEU A 416 2.09 -19.62 -7.81
C LEU A 416 3.16 -19.67 -6.71
N VAL A 417 3.19 -20.77 -5.94
CA VAL A 417 4.17 -20.99 -4.86
C VAL A 417 5.60 -21.05 -5.42
N ASN A 418 5.81 -21.70 -6.57
CA ASN A 418 7.13 -21.74 -7.21
C ASN A 418 7.63 -20.32 -7.57
N ALA A 419 6.79 -19.49 -8.18
CA ALA A 419 7.14 -18.11 -8.48
C ALA A 419 7.42 -17.29 -7.21
N TYR A 420 6.62 -17.50 -6.16
CA TYR A 420 6.81 -16.86 -4.87
C TYR A 420 8.12 -17.30 -4.19
N ASP A 421 8.44 -18.59 -4.17
CA ASP A 421 9.69 -19.10 -3.59
C ASP A 421 10.94 -18.57 -4.32
N ASN A 422 10.84 -18.33 -5.63
CA ASN A 422 11.90 -17.68 -6.40
C ASN A 422 12.10 -16.22 -5.95
N THR A 423 11.05 -15.50 -5.53
CA THR A 423 11.22 -14.15 -4.95
C THR A 423 11.96 -14.20 -3.61
N ILE A 424 11.68 -15.19 -2.78
CA ILE A 424 12.38 -15.38 -1.50
C ILE A 424 13.87 -15.73 -1.74
N LEU A 425 14.15 -16.59 -2.72
CA LEU A 425 15.52 -16.90 -3.13
C LEU A 425 16.28 -15.65 -3.61
N TYR A 426 15.59 -14.73 -4.29
CA TYR A 426 16.18 -13.46 -4.71
C TYR A 426 16.34 -12.48 -3.54
N THR A 427 15.42 -12.47 -2.58
CA THR A 427 15.56 -11.72 -1.32
C THR A 427 16.77 -12.18 -0.51
N ASP A 428 17.04 -13.51 -0.45
CA ASP A 428 18.25 -14.08 0.16
C ASP A 428 19.53 -13.53 -0.49
N TYR A 429 19.59 -13.51 -1.82
CA TYR A 429 20.71 -12.92 -2.57
C TYR A 429 20.86 -11.41 -2.29
N PHE A 430 19.75 -10.68 -2.27
CA PHE A 430 19.76 -9.24 -1.99
C PHE A 430 20.33 -8.96 -0.58
N LEU A 431 19.81 -9.65 0.44
CA LEU A 431 20.24 -9.49 1.82
C LEU A 431 21.71 -9.89 1.99
N ASP A 432 22.15 -11.02 1.45
CA ASP A 432 23.55 -11.43 1.53
C ASP A 432 24.49 -10.42 0.86
N SER A 433 24.09 -9.87 -0.28
CA SER A 433 24.83 -8.83 -0.99
C SER A 433 24.91 -7.53 -0.18
N LEU A 434 23.80 -7.12 0.44
CA LEU A 434 23.74 -5.99 1.37
C LEU A 434 24.73 -6.18 2.51
N LEU A 435 24.64 -7.31 3.21
CA LEU A 435 25.49 -7.61 4.36
C LEU A 435 26.96 -7.64 3.97
N SER A 436 27.29 -8.16 2.78
CA SER A 436 28.66 -8.17 2.25
C SER A 436 29.19 -6.76 1.94
N ILE A 437 28.33 -5.80 1.63
CA ILE A 437 28.71 -4.40 1.44
C ILE A 437 29.00 -3.77 2.82
N VAL A 438 28.09 -3.96 3.79
CA VAL A 438 28.22 -3.40 5.14
C VAL A 438 29.45 -3.93 5.88
N GLU A 439 29.70 -5.24 5.77
CA GLU A 439 30.86 -5.90 6.40
C GLU A 439 32.21 -5.31 5.99
N LYS A 440 32.32 -4.85 4.74
CA LYS A 440 33.55 -4.19 4.21
C LYS A 440 33.83 -2.81 4.79
N GLU A 441 32.89 -2.21 5.49
CA GLU A 441 33.08 -0.92 6.11
C GLU A 441 33.93 -1.01 7.39
N HIS A 442 34.04 -2.20 8.00
CA HIS A 442 34.81 -2.47 9.22
C HIS A 442 34.48 -1.53 10.37
N ILE A 443 33.18 -1.26 10.58
CA ILE A 443 32.66 -0.43 11.66
C ILE A 443 31.58 -1.19 12.43
N PRO A 444 31.24 -0.76 13.66
CA PRO A 444 30.06 -1.25 14.36
C PRO A 444 28.81 -1.03 13.50
N ALA A 445 28.22 -2.12 13.05
CA ALA A 445 27.04 -2.10 12.19
C ALA A 445 26.03 -3.17 12.60
N LEU A 446 24.73 -2.79 12.49
CA LEU A 446 23.61 -3.68 12.73
C LEU A 446 22.57 -3.51 11.63
N VAL A 447 22.07 -4.63 11.12
CA VAL A 447 21.02 -4.69 10.11
C VAL A 447 19.84 -5.49 10.67
N MET A 448 18.66 -4.89 10.66
CA MET A 448 17.41 -5.59 10.93
C MET A 448 16.59 -5.65 9.63
N TYR A 449 16.15 -6.85 9.25
CA TYR A 449 15.22 -7.08 8.17
C TYR A 449 13.91 -7.59 8.73
N MET A 450 12.79 -6.99 8.33
CA MET A 450 11.46 -7.51 8.59
C MET A 450 10.55 -7.20 7.41
N SER A 451 9.73 -8.18 6.98
CA SER A 451 8.70 -7.89 5.97
C SER A 451 7.56 -7.10 6.58
N ASP A 452 6.99 -6.22 5.77
CA ASP A 452 5.85 -5.40 6.17
C ASP A 452 4.58 -6.23 6.40
N HIS A 453 4.30 -7.20 5.55
CA HIS A 453 3.26 -8.23 5.71
C HIS A 453 3.67 -9.52 4.99
N GLY A 454 2.87 -10.54 5.17
CA GLY A 454 2.97 -11.80 4.44
C GLY A 454 2.03 -11.86 3.24
N GLU A 455 1.72 -13.06 2.78
CA GLU A 455 0.96 -13.30 1.56
C GLU A 455 0.12 -14.58 1.64
N ASN A 456 -1.07 -14.62 1.05
CA ASN A 456 -1.87 -15.84 0.93
C ASN A 456 -1.57 -16.54 -0.40
N LEU A 457 -1.34 -17.86 -0.35
CA LEU A 457 -0.96 -18.68 -1.51
C LEU A 457 -1.86 -19.92 -1.66
N TYR A 458 -3.17 -19.79 -1.40
CA TYR A 458 -4.10 -20.94 -1.35
C TYR A 458 -3.69 -21.97 -0.30
N ASP A 459 -3.35 -21.53 0.90
CA ASP A 459 -2.76 -22.34 1.95
C ASP A 459 -3.71 -23.33 2.61
N ASP A 460 -4.99 -22.97 2.66
CA ASP A 460 -6.04 -23.75 3.30
C ASP A 460 -7.35 -23.80 2.48
N GLU A 461 -8.38 -24.44 3.03
CA GLU A 461 -9.68 -24.64 2.40
C GLU A 461 -10.43 -23.33 2.10
N ARG A 462 -10.05 -22.21 2.73
CA ARG A 462 -10.61 -20.89 2.48
C ARG A 462 -10.21 -20.34 1.11
N ASN A 463 -9.18 -20.91 0.49
CA ASN A 463 -8.66 -20.54 -0.83
C ASN A 463 -8.31 -19.04 -0.96
N PHE A 464 -7.72 -18.47 0.08
CA PHE A 464 -7.23 -17.09 0.00
C PHE A 464 -5.96 -17.02 -0.83
N VAL A 465 -5.83 -15.91 -1.56
CA VAL A 465 -4.67 -15.62 -2.40
C VAL A 465 -4.40 -14.13 -2.37
N LEU A 466 -3.14 -13.75 -2.44
CA LEU A 466 -2.66 -12.38 -2.34
C LEU A 466 -2.99 -11.73 -0.98
N HIS A 467 -2.71 -10.43 -0.87
CA HIS A 467 -3.03 -9.61 0.31
C HIS A 467 -4.20 -8.66 0.01
N GLY A 468 -4.59 -7.84 0.99
CA GLY A 468 -5.74 -6.92 0.84
C GLY A 468 -7.11 -7.59 0.90
N ASN A 469 -7.18 -8.85 1.32
CA ASN A 469 -8.44 -9.53 1.60
C ASN A 469 -9.00 -9.06 2.94
N TYR A 470 -10.33 -8.94 3.04
CA TYR A 470 -11.03 -8.54 4.27
C TYR A 470 -10.97 -9.56 5.40
N ARG A 471 -10.26 -10.66 5.24
CA ARG A 471 -10.17 -11.73 6.23
C ARG A 471 -8.78 -11.82 6.80
N VAL A 472 -8.71 -11.84 8.13
CA VAL A 472 -7.48 -12.13 8.85
C VAL A 472 -7.04 -13.56 8.53
N SER A 473 -5.80 -13.71 8.09
CA SER A 473 -5.15 -14.97 7.83
C SER A 473 -3.76 -14.93 8.45
N ARG A 474 -3.37 -15.97 9.20
CA ARG A 474 -2.01 -16.03 9.79
C ARG A 474 -0.93 -15.80 8.72
N TRP A 475 -1.12 -16.30 7.52
CA TRP A 475 -0.19 -16.19 6.40
C TRP A 475 0.07 -14.75 5.95
N LEU A 476 -0.88 -13.86 6.22
CA LEU A 476 -0.79 -12.45 5.89
C LEU A 476 0.02 -11.66 6.92
N PHE A 477 0.10 -12.16 8.16
CA PHE A 477 0.76 -11.45 9.25
C PHE A 477 2.06 -12.11 9.69
N HIS A 478 2.26 -13.40 9.46
CA HIS A 478 3.44 -14.12 9.91
C HIS A 478 4.63 -13.86 9.00
N VAL A 479 5.58 -13.05 9.48
CA VAL A 479 6.70 -12.49 8.71
C VAL A 479 8.05 -12.81 9.35
N PRO A 480 9.15 -12.90 8.59
CA PRO A 480 10.47 -13.08 9.15
C PRO A 480 11.00 -11.80 9.76
N LEU A 481 11.66 -11.89 10.93
CA LEU A 481 12.56 -10.88 11.45
C LEU A 481 13.97 -11.46 11.49
N ILE A 482 14.93 -10.79 10.87
CA ILE A 482 16.33 -11.19 10.82
C ILE A 482 17.20 -10.08 11.38
N VAL A 483 18.08 -10.39 12.30
CA VAL A 483 19.09 -9.50 12.85
C VAL A 483 20.46 -9.96 12.41
N TRP A 484 21.24 -9.09 11.81
CA TRP A 484 22.64 -9.29 11.51
C TRP A 484 23.48 -8.18 12.16
N TYR A 485 24.70 -8.51 12.60
CA TYR A 485 25.64 -7.57 13.21
C TYR A 485 27.07 -7.83 12.75
N SER A 486 27.87 -6.76 12.67
CA SER A 486 29.30 -6.86 12.35
C SER A 486 30.11 -7.41 13.53
N ASP A 487 31.33 -7.89 13.27
CA ASP A 487 32.24 -8.34 14.33
C ASP A 487 32.64 -7.17 15.25
N GLU A 488 32.72 -5.96 14.71
CA GLU A 488 32.97 -4.74 15.46
C GLU A 488 31.81 -4.42 16.41
N TYR A 489 30.55 -4.56 15.95
CA TYR A 489 29.39 -4.40 16.82
C TYR A 489 29.38 -5.48 17.93
N ALA A 490 29.69 -6.73 17.57
CA ALA A 490 29.75 -7.83 18.52
C ALA A 490 30.78 -7.60 19.65
N SER A 491 31.90 -6.99 19.31
CA SER A 491 32.96 -6.70 20.29
C SER A 491 32.54 -5.64 21.32
N LEU A 492 31.68 -4.69 20.92
CA LEU A 492 31.21 -3.59 21.77
C LEU A 492 29.94 -3.95 22.55
N HIS A 493 29.07 -4.77 21.96
CA HIS A 493 27.71 -5.00 22.44
C HIS A 493 27.40 -6.49 22.69
N SER A 494 28.36 -7.25 23.19
CA SER A 494 28.22 -8.71 23.41
C SER A 494 27.02 -9.08 24.30
N GLU A 495 26.71 -8.27 25.31
CA GLU A 495 25.54 -8.50 26.18
C GLU A 495 24.21 -8.34 25.42
N LYS A 496 24.10 -7.33 24.53
CA LYS A 496 22.90 -7.12 23.70
C LYS A 496 22.71 -8.29 22.74
N ILE A 497 23.77 -8.78 22.12
CA ILE A 497 23.72 -9.95 21.24
C ILE A 497 23.26 -11.20 22.00
N ALA A 498 23.75 -11.40 23.22
CA ALA A 498 23.29 -12.52 24.06
C ALA A 498 21.78 -12.43 24.36
N GLN A 499 21.22 -11.24 24.55
CA GLN A 499 19.78 -11.05 24.72
C GLN A 499 19.01 -11.34 23.45
N VAL A 500 19.42 -10.79 22.30
CA VAL A 500 18.79 -11.08 20.99
C VAL A 500 18.77 -12.59 20.72
N GLN A 501 19.87 -13.29 20.99
CA GLN A 501 19.93 -14.74 20.83
C GLN A 501 19.00 -15.49 21.81
N ALA A 502 18.87 -15.00 23.04
CA ALA A 502 17.99 -15.60 24.04
C ALA A 502 16.49 -15.45 23.69
N HIS A 503 16.13 -14.36 23.01
CA HIS A 503 14.75 -14.02 22.69
C HIS A 503 14.31 -14.50 21.29
N LYS A 504 15.16 -15.15 20.50
CA LYS A 504 14.90 -15.48 19.08
C LYS A 504 13.65 -16.32 18.82
N ASP A 505 13.20 -17.10 19.80
CA ASP A 505 12.02 -17.96 19.69
C ASP A 505 10.74 -17.30 20.23
N SER A 506 10.84 -16.03 20.70
CA SER A 506 9.69 -15.26 21.20
C SER A 506 8.67 -14.99 20.10
N ARG A 507 7.40 -14.99 20.51
CA ARG A 507 6.28 -14.63 19.64
C ARG A 507 5.89 -13.17 19.86
N ASP A 508 6.12 -12.31 18.87
CA ASP A 508 5.81 -10.88 18.96
C ASP A 508 5.46 -10.31 17.58
N ASN A 509 5.30 -9.02 17.47
CA ASN A 509 4.96 -8.34 16.23
C ASN A 509 5.89 -7.14 15.92
N SER A 510 5.68 -6.50 14.76
CA SER A 510 6.52 -5.40 14.27
C SER A 510 6.60 -4.19 15.21
N SER A 511 5.80 -4.11 16.27
CA SER A 511 5.91 -3.04 17.28
C SER A 511 7.22 -3.05 18.07
N VAL A 512 7.96 -4.17 18.03
CA VAL A 512 9.29 -4.26 18.68
C VAL A 512 10.36 -3.46 17.95
N LEU A 513 10.17 -3.15 16.66
CA LEU A 513 11.23 -2.58 15.80
C LEU A 513 11.73 -1.23 16.29
N PHE A 514 10.81 -0.32 16.62
CA PHE A 514 11.20 1.03 17.03
C PHE A 514 12.11 1.00 18.27
N GLU A 515 11.63 0.41 19.35
CA GLU A 515 12.37 0.36 20.61
C GLU A 515 13.63 -0.50 20.52
N SER A 516 13.60 -1.56 19.71
CA SER A 516 14.76 -2.41 19.48
C SER A 516 15.87 -1.69 18.70
N MET A 517 15.53 -0.88 17.70
CA MET A 517 16.53 -0.09 16.97
C MET A 517 17.15 1.00 17.85
N ILE A 518 16.32 1.67 18.68
CA ILE A 518 16.79 2.67 19.65
C ILE A 518 17.76 2.03 20.66
N ASP A 519 17.37 0.91 21.26
CA ASP A 519 18.21 0.18 22.21
C ASP A 519 19.48 -0.37 21.55
N ALA A 520 19.36 -0.98 20.37
CA ALA A 520 20.52 -1.52 19.63
C ALA A 520 21.61 -0.46 19.45
N ALA A 521 21.21 0.77 19.15
CA ALA A 521 22.11 1.93 18.99
C ALA A 521 22.60 2.53 20.33
N GLY A 522 22.22 1.96 21.48
CA GLY A 522 22.58 2.50 22.78
C GLY A 522 21.91 3.84 23.11
N LEU A 523 20.90 4.22 22.33
CA LEU A 523 20.15 5.45 22.56
C LEU A 523 19.25 5.32 23.79
N HIS A 524 18.97 6.41 24.46
CA HIS A 524 18.13 6.43 25.65
C HIS A 524 17.27 7.69 25.70
N TYR A 525 16.13 7.60 26.41
CA TYR A 525 15.22 8.72 26.60
C TYR A 525 15.69 9.61 27.75
N LYS A 526 16.06 10.85 27.43
CA LYS A 526 16.49 11.81 28.43
C LYS A 526 15.29 12.31 29.25
N ASN A 527 15.37 12.20 30.57
CA ASN A 527 14.36 12.68 31.49
C ASN A 527 12.95 12.09 31.29
N ASP A 528 12.79 11.01 30.55
CA ASP A 528 11.54 10.27 30.37
C ASP A 528 11.71 8.81 30.83
N ALA A 529 11.65 8.60 32.13
CA ALA A 529 11.78 7.28 32.73
C ALA A 529 10.64 6.33 32.31
N ALA A 530 9.47 6.84 31.92
CA ALA A 530 8.36 6.02 31.45
C ALA A 530 8.64 5.45 30.05
N SER A 531 9.09 6.28 29.09
CA SER A 531 9.50 5.83 27.77
C SER A 531 10.73 4.90 27.85
N ASP A 532 11.70 5.17 28.71
CA ASP A 532 12.86 4.29 28.94
C ASP A 532 12.42 2.92 29.51
N ALA A 533 11.46 2.90 30.42
CA ALA A 533 10.89 1.65 30.94
C ALA A 533 10.14 0.86 29.85
N VAL A 534 9.37 1.52 28.98
CA VAL A 534 8.70 0.89 27.84
C VAL A 534 9.74 0.31 26.87
N MET A 535 10.79 1.07 26.50
CA MET A 535 11.86 0.58 25.67
C MET A 535 12.47 -0.71 26.21
N ARG A 536 12.81 -0.73 27.51
CA ARG A 536 13.40 -1.92 28.16
C ARG A 536 12.53 -3.16 28.13
N THR A 537 11.21 -3.00 28.13
CA THR A 537 10.26 -4.15 28.10
C THR A 537 9.90 -4.58 26.67
N ARG A 538 10.10 -3.70 25.68
CA ARG A 538 9.72 -3.98 24.28
C ARG A 538 10.92 -4.23 23.36
N SER A 539 12.13 -3.88 23.76
CA SER A 539 13.33 -4.13 22.98
C SER A 539 13.79 -5.59 23.10
N ILE A 540 13.98 -6.26 21.97
CA ILE A 540 14.58 -7.60 21.92
C ILE A 540 16.06 -7.62 22.36
N PHE A 541 16.71 -6.47 22.46
CA PHE A 541 18.09 -6.30 22.95
C PHE A 541 18.16 -6.14 24.48
N SER A 542 17.02 -5.98 25.14
CA SER A 542 16.94 -5.75 26.57
C SER A 542 16.78 -7.08 27.35
N LYS A 543 17.47 -7.19 28.46
CA LYS A 543 17.29 -8.30 29.43
C LYS A 543 15.87 -8.31 30.04
N ASN A 544 15.18 -7.20 30.02
CA ASN A 544 13.83 -7.05 30.57
C ASN A 544 12.74 -7.19 29.49
N TYR A 545 13.12 -7.62 28.28
CA TYR A 545 12.16 -7.84 27.21
C TYR A 545 11.05 -8.81 27.63
N HIS A 546 9.83 -8.48 27.27
CA HIS A 546 8.67 -9.29 27.55
C HIS A 546 7.77 -9.42 26.32
N ALA A 547 7.68 -10.63 25.79
CA ALA A 547 6.79 -10.91 24.66
C ALA A 547 5.32 -10.80 25.10
N PRO A 548 4.40 -10.26 24.28
CA PRO A 548 3.00 -10.12 24.63
C PRO A 548 2.30 -11.49 24.65
N ASP A 549 1.35 -11.68 25.56
CA ASP A 549 0.52 -12.91 25.62
C ASP A 549 -0.39 -13.04 24.38
N THR A 550 -0.79 -11.92 23.79
CA THR A 550 -1.70 -11.89 22.65
C THR A 550 -1.16 -10.97 21.57
N ILE A 551 -1.10 -11.47 20.32
CA ILE A 551 -0.75 -10.67 19.17
C ILE A 551 -2.01 -9.97 18.64
N TYR A 552 -1.98 -8.65 18.64
CA TYR A 552 -3.02 -7.83 18.04
C TYR A 552 -2.58 -7.35 16.66
N VAL A 553 -3.48 -7.43 15.69
CA VAL A 553 -3.27 -6.98 14.30
C VAL A 553 -4.43 -6.12 13.82
N LEU A 554 -4.17 -5.32 12.80
CA LEU A 554 -5.19 -4.57 12.09
C LEU A 554 -5.78 -5.44 10.98
N SER A 555 -7.07 -5.69 11.08
CA SER A 555 -7.81 -6.22 9.93
C SER A 555 -7.92 -5.14 8.83
N THR A 556 -8.19 -5.53 7.60
CA THR A 556 -8.27 -4.63 6.43
C THR A 556 -9.38 -3.57 6.51
N ASN A 557 -10.32 -3.69 7.43
CA ASN A 557 -11.28 -2.64 7.77
C ASN A 557 -10.76 -1.71 8.88
N GLY A 558 -9.52 -1.93 9.31
CA GLY A 558 -8.86 -1.16 10.36
C GLY A 558 -9.34 -1.47 11.77
N ALA A 559 -10.05 -2.57 12.02
CA ALA A 559 -10.34 -3.02 13.37
C ALA A 559 -9.12 -3.72 13.97
N CYS A 560 -8.84 -3.46 15.25
CA CYS A 560 -7.85 -4.20 16.02
C CYS A 560 -8.45 -5.53 16.45
N VAL A 561 -7.82 -6.63 16.07
CA VAL A 561 -8.27 -7.99 16.41
C VAL A 561 -7.13 -8.83 16.96
N ALA A 562 -7.43 -9.74 17.87
CA ALA A 562 -6.47 -10.75 18.29
C ALA A 562 -6.22 -11.74 17.13
N LEU A 563 -4.97 -12.06 16.88
CA LEU A 563 -4.60 -13.07 15.88
C LEU A 563 -4.76 -14.44 16.51
N GLU A 564 -5.78 -15.18 16.08
CA GLU A 564 -5.99 -16.59 16.45
C GLU A 564 -4.95 -17.48 15.72
N GLU A 565 -4.54 -18.57 16.36
CA GLU A 565 -3.56 -19.54 15.85
C GLU A 565 -4.07 -20.34 14.65
#